data_bc22487ed4a75ec023fe71bbf8aa1190
#
_entry.id   bc22487ed4a75ec023fe71bbf8aa1190
#
_cell.length_a   1.000
_cell.length_b   1.000
_cell.length_c   1.000
_cell.angle_alpha   90.00
_cell.angle_beta   90.00
_cell.angle_gamma   90.00
#
_symmetry.space_group_name_H-M   'P 1'
#
loop_
_entity.id
_entity.type
_entity.pdbx_description
1 polymer ?
#
loop_
_entity_poly.entity_id
_entity_poly.type
_entity_poly.pdbx_seq_one_letter_code
_entity_poly.pdbx_strand_id
1 'polypeptide(L)'
;MKIHLKFGSIFQEIFGGREGEIDLLEGADIARLLDVLCSTPERRAKIFDPTGKNLRPYVTISKNGRFIVHLDWLQTRLSDGDRVEFFLLGAGG
;
A
#
# COMPACT_ATOMS: atom_id res chain seq x y z
N MET A 1 -2.90 -8.16 13.93
CA MET A 1 -2.14 -6.89 13.97
C MET A 1 -3.00 -5.78 13.38
N LYS A 2 -2.94 -4.64 13.99
CA LYS A 2 -3.60 -3.45 13.46
C LYS A 2 -2.60 -2.63 12.65
N ILE A 3 -2.93 -2.35 11.41
CA ILE A 3 -2.10 -1.54 10.52
C ILE A 3 -2.85 -0.25 10.22
N HIS A 4 -2.17 0.88 10.41
CA HIS A 4 -2.71 2.19 10.11
C HIS A 4 -2.37 2.57 8.67
N LEU A 5 -3.35 3.09 7.94
CA LEU A 5 -3.22 3.42 6.54
C LEU A 5 -3.39 4.91 6.33
N LYS A 6 -2.58 5.47 5.42
CA LYS A 6 -2.74 6.85 4.99
C LYS A 6 -2.65 6.89 3.47
N PHE A 7 -3.61 7.57 2.85
CA PHE A 7 -3.72 7.64 1.39
C PHE A 7 -3.57 9.08 0.93
N GLY A 8 -2.59 9.31 0.08
CA GLY A 8 -2.40 10.61 -0.54
C GLY A 8 -2.97 10.64 -1.95
N SER A 9 -3.25 11.85 -2.44
CA SER A 9 -3.60 12.09 -3.84
C SER A 9 -4.70 11.17 -4.35
N ILE A 10 -4.49 10.52 -5.50
CA ILE A 10 -5.49 9.65 -6.14
C ILE A 10 -5.87 8.43 -5.29
N PHE A 11 -5.01 8.04 -4.34
CA PHE A 11 -5.29 6.86 -3.51
C PHE A 11 -6.49 7.09 -2.59
N GLN A 12 -6.81 8.33 -2.27
CA GLN A 12 -8.00 8.66 -1.49
C GLN A 12 -9.26 8.25 -2.23
N GLU A 13 -9.31 8.47 -3.53
CA GLU A 13 -10.44 8.06 -4.36
C GLU A 13 -10.48 6.55 -4.56
N ILE A 14 -9.31 5.94 -4.78
CA ILE A 14 -9.22 4.50 -5.00
C ILE A 14 -9.70 3.72 -3.79
N PHE A 15 -9.30 4.14 -2.60
CA PHE A 15 -9.58 3.39 -1.36
C PHE A 15 -10.69 3.99 -0.49
N GLY A 16 -11.24 5.12 -0.89
CA GLY A 16 -12.43 5.66 -0.25
C GLY A 16 -12.18 6.52 0.99
N GLY A 17 -10.99 7.10 1.14
CA GLY A 17 -10.73 7.98 2.27
C GLY A 17 -9.26 8.36 2.39
N ARG A 18 -8.95 9.24 3.34
CA ARG A 18 -7.59 9.70 3.59
C ARG A 18 -6.83 8.78 4.52
N GLU A 19 -7.53 8.13 5.43
CA GLU A 19 -6.95 7.28 6.44
C GLU A 19 -7.81 6.06 6.65
N GLY A 20 -7.23 5.01 7.18
CA GLY A 20 -7.95 3.80 7.52
C GLY A 20 -7.16 2.93 8.45
N GLU A 21 -7.77 1.84 8.84
CA GLU A 21 -7.12 0.80 9.64
C GLU A 21 -7.53 -0.55 9.07
N ILE A 22 -6.65 -1.50 9.18
CA ILE A 22 -6.92 -2.86 8.74
C ILE A 22 -6.29 -3.84 9.72
N ASP A 23 -6.98 -4.93 9.98
CA ASP A 23 -6.43 -6.02 10.77
C ASP A 23 -5.89 -7.10 9.85
N LEU A 24 -4.65 -7.51 10.10
CA LEU A 24 -3.98 -8.58 9.36
C LEU A 24 -3.45 -9.60 10.34
N LEU A 25 -3.28 -10.82 9.87
CA LEU A 25 -2.66 -11.88 10.67
C LEU A 25 -1.17 -11.60 10.87
N GLU A 26 -0.64 -12.08 11.99
CA GLU A 26 0.79 -12.00 12.25
C GLU A 26 1.59 -12.60 11.10
N GLY A 27 2.69 -11.95 10.76
CA GLY A 27 3.54 -12.39 9.66
C GLY A 27 3.15 -11.86 8.29
N ALA A 28 2.06 -11.10 8.19
CA ALA A 28 1.66 -10.50 6.91
C ALA A 28 2.69 -9.48 6.45
N ASP A 29 2.80 -9.34 5.14
CA ASP A 29 3.68 -8.39 4.49
C ASP A 29 2.88 -7.38 3.64
N ILE A 30 3.58 -6.50 2.94
CA ILE A 30 2.94 -5.49 2.08
C ILE A 30 2.12 -6.17 0.98
N ALA A 31 2.60 -7.28 0.41
CA ALA A 31 1.85 -7.99 -0.62
C ALA A 31 0.48 -8.45 -0.10
N ARG A 32 0.45 -8.97 1.12
CA ARG A 32 -0.82 -9.39 1.74
C ARG A 32 -1.73 -8.20 2.01
N LEU A 33 -1.17 -7.11 2.49
CA LEU A 33 -1.93 -5.88 2.70
C LEU A 33 -2.60 -5.44 1.39
N LEU A 34 -1.85 -5.44 0.30
CA LEU A 34 -2.36 -5.04 -1.01
C LEU A 34 -3.44 -6.00 -1.52
N ASP A 35 -3.29 -7.29 -1.27
CA ASP A 35 -4.33 -8.27 -1.65
C ASP A 35 -5.66 -7.96 -0.98
N VAL A 36 -5.62 -7.54 0.29
CA VAL A 36 -6.83 -7.20 1.02
C VAL A 36 -7.41 -5.87 0.56
N LEU A 37 -6.56 -4.85 0.40
CA LEU A 37 -7.00 -3.52 -0.05
C LEU A 37 -7.52 -3.52 -1.48
N CYS A 38 -6.86 -4.26 -2.37
CA CYS A 38 -7.23 -4.34 -3.77
C CYS A 38 -8.25 -5.46 -3.99
N SER A 39 -9.38 -5.36 -3.30
CA SER A 39 -10.41 -6.40 -3.28
C SER A 39 -11.26 -6.46 -4.55
N THR A 40 -11.12 -5.49 -5.44
CA THR A 40 -11.85 -5.47 -6.72
C THR A 40 -10.87 -5.42 -7.88
N PRO A 41 -11.24 -5.93 -9.07
CA PRO A 41 -10.38 -5.82 -10.26
C PRO A 41 -10.03 -4.38 -10.61
N GLU A 42 -10.94 -3.44 -10.37
CA GLU A 42 -10.72 -2.01 -10.65
C GLU A 42 -9.61 -1.44 -9.77
N ARG A 43 -9.66 -1.73 -8.47
CA ARG A 43 -8.60 -1.29 -7.54
C ARG A 43 -7.28 -1.91 -7.89
N ARG A 44 -7.29 -3.21 -8.18
CA ARG A 44 -6.06 -3.93 -8.52
C ARG A 44 -5.42 -3.39 -9.78
N ALA A 45 -6.21 -3.06 -10.80
CA ALA A 45 -5.69 -2.52 -12.05
C ALA A 45 -5.06 -1.14 -11.88
N LYS A 46 -5.46 -0.37 -10.88
CA LYS A 46 -4.90 0.95 -10.61
C LYS A 46 -3.59 0.89 -9.82
N ILE A 47 -3.37 -0.18 -9.08
CA ILE A 47 -2.21 -0.32 -8.20
C ILE A 47 -1.13 -1.20 -8.85
N PHE A 48 -1.53 -2.30 -9.44
CA PHE A 48 -0.60 -3.26 -10.07
C PHE A 48 -0.51 -3.03 -11.56
N ASP A 49 0.64 -3.38 -12.13
CA ASP A 49 0.85 -3.35 -13.57
C ASP A 49 0.06 -4.50 -14.24
N PRO A 50 0.00 -4.55 -15.59
CA PRO A 50 -0.76 -5.59 -16.26
C PRO A 50 -0.32 -7.02 -15.96
N THR A 51 0.92 -7.23 -15.52
CA THR A 51 1.38 -8.57 -15.13
C THR A 51 0.81 -9.02 -13.80
N GLY A 52 0.34 -8.06 -12.98
CA GLY A 52 -0.13 -8.34 -11.62
C GLY A 52 0.95 -8.65 -10.62
N LYS A 53 2.22 -8.55 -11.00
CA LYS A 53 3.36 -8.92 -10.15
C LYS A 53 4.04 -7.73 -9.53
N ASN A 54 4.00 -6.58 -10.18
CA ASN A 54 4.66 -5.37 -9.72
C ASN A 54 3.67 -4.22 -9.62
N LEU A 55 4.06 -3.21 -8.84
CA LEU A 55 3.28 -1.98 -8.73
C LEU A 55 3.46 -1.15 -9.99
N ARG A 56 2.42 -0.37 -10.31
CA ARG A 56 2.58 0.63 -11.36
C ARG A 56 3.64 1.65 -10.93
N PRO A 57 4.40 2.22 -11.90
CA PRO A 57 5.56 3.08 -11.57
C PRO A 57 5.22 4.31 -10.71
N TYR A 58 3.97 4.78 -10.77
CA TYR A 58 3.58 5.95 -10.00
C TYR A 58 3.23 5.64 -8.54
N VAL A 59 3.11 4.36 -8.17
CA VAL A 59 2.73 3.98 -6.80
C VAL A 59 3.98 3.92 -5.93
N THR A 60 3.99 4.71 -4.86
CA THR A 60 5.05 4.69 -3.86
C THR A 60 4.44 4.35 -2.52
N ILE A 61 5.04 3.41 -1.81
CA ILE A 61 4.56 2.95 -0.50
C ILE A 61 5.67 3.10 0.52
N SER A 62 5.33 3.63 1.70
CA SER A 62 6.26 3.68 2.82
C SER A 62 5.69 2.92 4.01
N LYS A 63 6.59 2.41 4.84
CA LYS A 63 6.28 1.82 6.13
C LYS A 63 7.02 2.61 7.20
N ASN A 64 6.26 3.24 8.09
CA ASN A 64 6.81 4.06 9.17
C ASN A 64 7.80 5.12 8.65
N GLY A 65 7.46 5.75 7.52
CA GLY A 65 8.27 6.80 6.93
C GLY A 65 9.41 6.33 6.03
N ARG A 66 9.59 5.02 5.83
CA ARG A 66 10.65 4.47 4.98
C ARG A 66 10.02 3.82 3.74
N PHE A 67 10.50 4.20 2.56
CA PHE A 67 9.99 3.64 1.31
C PHE A 67 10.35 2.16 1.21
N ILE A 68 9.36 1.34 0.84
CA ILE A 68 9.56 -0.12 0.77
C ILE A 68 10.59 -0.53 -0.28
N VAL A 69 10.86 0.32 -1.27
CA VAL A 69 11.92 0.07 -2.26
C VAL A 69 13.29 -0.04 -1.59
N HIS A 70 13.47 0.59 -0.43
CA HIS A 70 14.69 0.51 0.37
C HIS A 70 14.63 -0.54 1.48
N LEU A 71 13.54 -1.27 1.54
CA LEU A 71 13.33 -2.37 2.48
C LEU A 71 13.28 -3.68 1.66
N ASP A 72 12.31 -4.53 1.95
CA ASP A 72 12.17 -5.80 1.24
C ASP A 72 11.06 -5.77 0.17
N TRP A 73 10.76 -4.58 -0.36
CA TRP A 73 9.76 -4.38 -1.39
C TRP A 73 8.40 -4.92 -0.94
N LEU A 74 7.72 -5.67 -1.78
CA LEU A 74 6.40 -6.23 -1.43
C LEU A 74 6.47 -7.28 -0.33
N GLN A 75 7.66 -7.80 -0.04
CA GLN A 75 7.87 -8.77 1.03
C GLN A 75 8.25 -8.14 2.36
N THR A 76 8.22 -6.81 2.44
CA THR A 76 8.44 -6.09 3.68
C THR A 76 7.40 -6.51 4.71
N ARG A 77 7.88 -7.07 5.83
CA ARG A 77 6.99 -7.54 6.89
C ARG A 77 6.39 -6.41 7.69
N LEU A 78 5.16 -6.63 8.13
CA LEU A 78 4.41 -5.68 8.93
C LEU A 78 4.37 -6.14 10.38
N SER A 79 4.28 -5.18 11.29
CA SER A 79 4.12 -5.41 12.72
C SER A 79 2.93 -4.62 13.24
N ASP A 80 2.38 -5.04 14.37
CA ASP A 80 1.26 -4.34 14.98
C ASP A 80 1.60 -2.88 15.22
N GLY A 81 0.69 -2.00 14.84
CA GLY A 81 0.84 -0.56 15.00
C GLY A 81 1.59 0.13 13.86
N ASP A 82 2.08 -0.61 12.86
CA ASP A 82 2.77 0.00 11.73
C ASP A 82 1.86 0.94 10.96
N ARG A 83 2.47 1.96 10.38
CA ARG A 83 1.80 2.90 9.48
C ARG A 83 2.29 2.68 8.06
N VAL A 84 1.36 2.45 7.16
CA VAL A 84 1.65 2.31 5.73
C VAL A 84 1.00 3.47 4.98
N GLU A 85 1.81 4.19 4.21
CA GLU A 85 1.34 5.35 3.45
C GLU A 85 1.53 5.13 1.96
N PHE A 86 0.56 5.61 1.19
CA PHE A 86 0.54 5.50 -0.27
C PHE A 86 0.72 6.89 -0.86
N PHE A 87 1.71 7.05 -1.72
CA PHE A 87 2.05 8.30 -2.38
C PHE A 87 2.05 8.14 -3.89
N LEU A 88 1.80 9.22 -4.59
CA LEU A 88 1.97 9.29 -6.04
C LEU A 88 3.39 9.77 -6.31
N LEU A 89 4.18 8.95 -7.00
CA LEU A 89 5.57 9.28 -7.31
C LEU A 89 5.63 10.53 -8.20
N GLY A 90 6.42 11.51 -7.79
CA GLY A 90 6.55 12.76 -8.52
C GLY A 90 5.40 13.74 -8.35
N ALA A 91 4.34 13.36 -7.66
CA ALA A 91 3.21 14.24 -7.40
C ALA A 91 3.61 15.32 -6.40
N GLY A 92 3.17 16.54 -6.66
CA GLY A 92 3.45 17.65 -5.79
C GLY A 92 4.85 18.18 -5.92
N GLY A 93 5.52 17.65 -6.88
CA GLY A 93 6.90 18.08 -7.13
C GLY A 93 7.71 17.81 -5.94
#